data_65062554919305cadacaaf085a8f1c47
#
_entry.id   65062554919305cadacaaf085a8f1c47
#
_cell.length_a   1.000
_cell.length_b   1.000
_cell.length_c   1.000
_cell.angle_alpha   90.00
_cell.angle_beta   90.00
_cell.angle_gamma   90.00
#
_symmetry.space_group_name_H-M   'P 1'
#
loop_
_entity.id
_entity.type
_entity.pdbx_description
1 polymer ?
#
loop_
_entity_poly.entity_id
_entity_poly.type
_entity_poly.pdbx_seq_one_letter_code
_entity_poly.pdbx_strand_id
1 'polypeptide(L)'
;MKARSAKAKGTKVENWVTGWFKQCGWFARRQPGSGIYRDFPHDNQVESPDSSLSFNIECKARKSGLKTIQGWLGAADILVMKPDYQEPYFVLTSRAMQDICEHIAE
;
A
#
# COMPACT_ATOMS: atom_id res chain seq x y z
N MET A 1 6.72 6.39 -25.27
CA MET A 1 7.05 7.16 -24.09
C MET A 1 6.06 7.00 -22.94
N LYS A 2 4.75 6.98 -23.23
CA LYS A 2 3.75 6.81 -22.18
C LYS A 2 3.87 5.49 -21.41
N ALA A 3 4.09 4.37 -22.12
CA ALA A 3 4.23 3.07 -21.48
C ALA A 3 5.45 3.01 -20.56
N ARG A 4 6.57 3.60 -21.02
CA ARG A 4 7.80 3.68 -20.24
C ARG A 4 7.62 4.54 -18.99
N SER A 5 6.94 5.68 -19.14
CA SER A 5 6.66 6.58 -18.02
C SER A 5 5.75 5.93 -16.98
N ALA A 6 4.72 5.21 -17.43
CA ALA A 6 3.81 4.51 -16.55
C ALA A 6 4.52 3.41 -15.75
N LYS A 7 5.41 2.66 -16.40
CA LYS A 7 6.17 1.61 -15.74
C LYS A 7 7.15 2.20 -14.72
N ALA A 8 7.85 3.26 -15.08
CA ALA A 8 8.77 3.94 -14.16
C ALA A 8 8.03 4.52 -12.97
N LYS A 9 6.84 5.06 -13.19
CA LYS A 9 5.99 5.61 -12.14
C LYS A 9 5.55 4.54 -11.16
N GLY A 10 5.14 3.36 -11.65
CA GLY A 10 4.76 2.23 -10.81
C GLY A 10 5.93 1.74 -9.98
N THR A 11 7.11 1.58 -10.59
CA THR A 11 8.33 1.16 -9.89
C THR A 11 8.70 2.16 -8.80
N LYS A 12 8.54 3.44 -9.05
CA LYS A 12 8.83 4.49 -8.08
C LYS A 12 7.95 4.37 -6.84
N VAL A 13 6.65 4.12 -7.03
CA VAL A 13 5.71 3.93 -5.92
C VAL A 13 6.07 2.67 -5.13
N GLU A 14 6.38 1.57 -5.80
CA GLU A 14 6.76 0.32 -5.15
C GLU A 14 8.03 0.49 -4.30
N ASN A 15 9.02 1.21 -4.81
CA ASN A 15 10.23 1.51 -4.05
C ASN A 15 9.94 2.40 -2.85
N TRP A 16 9.07 3.39 -3.03
CA TRP A 16 8.64 4.27 -1.95
C TRP A 16 7.96 3.48 -0.83
N VAL A 17 7.07 2.58 -1.18
CA VAL A 17 6.35 1.73 -0.21
C VAL A 17 7.33 0.86 0.57
N THR A 18 8.27 0.23 -0.11
CA THR A 18 9.30 -0.59 0.55
C THR A 18 10.08 0.23 1.58
N GLY A 19 10.55 1.42 1.20
CA GLY A 19 11.27 2.31 2.11
C GLY A 19 10.42 2.79 3.27
N TRP A 20 9.15 3.08 3.01
CA TRP A 20 8.22 3.56 4.01
C TRP A 20 8.02 2.53 5.14
N PHE A 21 7.76 1.27 4.77
CA PHE A 21 7.59 0.21 5.78
C PHE A 21 8.88 -0.07 6.54
N LYS A 22 10.03 -0.01 5.88
CA LYS A 22 11.32 -0.18 6.56
C LYS A 22 11.55 0.90 7.61
N GLN A 23 11.15 2.15 7.31
CA GLN A 23 11.25 3.25 8.28
C GLN A 23 10.34 3.03 9.49
N CYS A 24 9.24 2.33 9.31
CA CYS A 24 8.34 1.98 10.41
C CYS A 24 8.85 0.79 11.24
N GLY A 25 9.97 0.20 10.87
CA GLY A 25 10.56 -0.92 11.57
C GLY A 25 10.14 -2.29 11.05
N TRP A 26 9.50 -2.33 9.89
CA TRP A 26 9.02 -3.58 9.28
C TRP A 26 9.99 -4.09 8.24
N PHE A 27 9.93 -5.39 7.96
CA PHE A 27 10.59 -5.97 6.79
C PHE A 27 9.72 -5.71 5.57
N ALA A 28 10.34 -5.35 4.46
CA ALA A 28 9.61 -5.04 3.22
C ALA A 28 10.46 -5.35 2.01
N ARG A 29 9.80 -5.83 0.95
CA ARG A 29 10.46 -6.10 -0.32
C ARG A 29 9.50 -5.91 -1.48
N ARG A 30 10.06 -5.56 -2.64
CA ARG A 30 9.31 -5.61 -3.89
C ARG A 30 9.28 -7.05 -4.37
N GLN A 31 8.15 -7.44 -4.98
CA GLN A 31 8.05 -8.75 -5.61
C GLN A 31 8.65 -8.68 -7.03
N PRO A 32 9.51 -9.64 -7.40
CA PRO A 32 10.09 -9.65 -8.74
C PRO A 32 9.00 -9.80 -9.81
N GLY A 33 9.08 -8.98 -10.87
CA GLY A 33 8.17 -9.07 -11.98
C GLY A 33 6.75 -8.61 -11.72
N SER A 34 6.44 -8.14 -10.52
CA SER A 34 5.20 -7.46 -10.15
C SER A 34 3.95 -8.03 -10.85
N GLY A 35 3.58 -9.28 -10.53
CA GLY A 35 2.41 -9.93 -11.07
C GLY A 35 2.66 -10.76 -12.32
N ILE A 36 3.87 -10.72 -12.89
CA ILE A 36 4.23 -11.55 -14.05
C ILE A 36 4.40 -13.01 -13.63
N TYR A 37 4.99 -13.23 -12.46
CA TYR A 37 5.24 -14.58 -11.97
C TYR A 37 4.09 -15.05 -11.08
N ARG A 38 3.72 -16.31 -11.25
CA ARG A 38 2.63 -16.91 -10.47
C ARG A 38 2.87 -16.81 -8.95
N ASP A 39 4.12 -17.01 -8.53
CA ASP A 39 4.47 -17.01 -7.10
C ASP A 39 4.62 -15.62 -6.51
N PHE A 40 4.59 -14.57 -7.36
CA PHE A 40 4.75 -13.19 -6.92
C PHE A 40 3.66 -12.31 -7.55
N PRO A 41 2.38 -12.55 -7.18
CA PRO A 41 1.25 -11.88 -7.85
C PRO A 41 1.05 -10.43 -7.45
N HIS A 42 1.69 -9.97 -6.37
CA HIS A 42 1.50 -8.64 -5.83
C HIS A 42 2.77 -7.81 -5.95
N ASP A 43 2.63 -6.49 -5.82
CA ASP A 43 3.75 -5.56 -6.02
C ASP A 43 4.79 -5.61 -4.89
N ASN A 44 4.32 -5.65 -3.64
CA ASN A 44 5.19 -5.65 -2.47
C ASN A 44 4.69 -6.65 -1.44
N GLN A 45 5.61 -7.09 -0.60
CA GLN A 45 5.29 -7.88 0.58
C GLN A 45 5.96 -7.25 1.80
N VAL A 46 5.22 -7.15 2.90
CA VAL A 46 5.73 -6.59 4.14
C VAL A 46 5.44 -7.54 5.29
N GLU A 47 6.28 -7.48 6.31
CA GLU A 47 6.20 -8.37 7.46
C GLU A 47 6.56 -7.61 8.72
N SER A 48 5.78 -7.81 9.79
CA SER A 48 6.09 -7.19 11.08
C SER A 48 7.39 -7.75 11.66
N PRO A 49 8.05 -7.02 12.58
CA PRO A 49 9.34 -7.47 13.15
C PRO A 49 9.29 -8.84 13.82
N ASP A 50 8.17 -9.18 14.43
CA ASP A 50 7.99 -10.48 15.08
C ASP A 50 7.43 -11.56 14.17
N SER A 51 7.26 -11.24 12.89
CA SER A 51 6.74 -12.14 11.85
C SER A 51 5.29 -12.59 12.10
N SER A 52 4.58 -11.97 13.02
CA SER A 52 3.18 -12.32 13.30
C SER A 52 2.21 -11.82 12.23
N LEU A 53 2.57 -10.75 11.52
CA LEU A 53 1.76 -10.17 10.47
C LEU A 53 2.52 -10.12 9.17
N SER A 54 1.85 -10.50 8.10
CA SER A 54 2.40 -10.41 6.74
C SER A 54 1.30 -9.95 5.81
N PHE A 55 1.60 -8.98 4.96
CA PHE A 55 0.65 -8.44 4.00
C PHE A 55 1.25 -8.36 2.61
N ASN A 56 0.43 -8.69 1.62
CA ASN A 56 0.74 -8.45 0.21
C ASN A 56 0.13 -7.10 -0.17
N ILE A 57 0.89 -6.30 -0.91
CA ILE A 57 0.50 -4.93 -1.22
C ILE A 57 0.44 -4.73 -2.72
N GLU A 58 -0.67 -4.17 -3.19
CA GLU A 58 -0.83 -3.69 -4.55
C GLU A 58 -0.63 -2.19 -4.56
N CYS A 59 0.20 -1.71 -5.46
CA CYS A 59 0.50 -0.29 -5.59
C CYS A 59 -0.10 0.26 -6.88
N LYS A 60 -0.75 1.40 -6.78
CA LYS A 60 -1.31 2.09 -7.93
C LYS A 60 -0.92 3.55 -7.86
N ALA A 61 -0.17 4.00 -8.87
CA ALA A 61 0.15 5.41 -9.02
C ALA A 61 -0.83 6.00 -10.02
N ARG A 62 -1.58 7.01 -9.61
CA ARG A 62 -2.60 7.62 -10.45
C ARG A 62 -2.48 9.13 -10.43
N LYS A 63 -2.51 9.73 -11.63
CA LYS A 63 -2.58 11.18 -11.78
C LYS A 63 -3.95 11.69 -11.35
N SER A 64 -4.99 10.89 -11.58
CA SER A 64 -6.37 11.24 -11.26
C SER A 64 -7.11 9.98 -10.80
N GLY A 65 -8.37 10.14 -10.37
CA GLY A 65 -9.19 9.02 -9.92
C GLY A 65 -9.22 8.82 -8.42
N LEU A 66 -8.37 9.52 -7.67
CA LEU A 66 -8.37 9.43 -6.22
C LEU A 66 -9.13 10.57 -5.55
N LYS A 67 -9.60 11.55 -6.32
CA LYS A 67 -10.28 12.72 -5.78
C LYS A 67 -11.55 12.37 -5.01
N THR A 68 -12.30 11.39 -5.48
CA THR A 68 -13.52 10.96 -4.81
C THR A 68 -13.21 10.39 -3.42
N ILE A 69 -12.22 9.51 -3.35
CA ILE A 69 -11.77 8.93 -2.08
C ILE A 69 -11.24 10.02 -1.16
N GLN A 70 -10.44 10.94 -1.69
CA GLN A 70 -9.90 12.05 -0.93
C GLN A 70 -11.02 12.94 -0.36
N GLY A 71 -12.05 13.20 -1.18
CA GLY A 71 -13.20 13.98 -0.73
C GLY A 71 -13.98 13.29 0.37
N TRP A 72 -14.21 11.99 0.24
CA TRP A 72 -14.92 11.22 1.26
C TRP A 72 -14.12 11.12 2.56
N LEU A 73 -12.80 10.93 2.46
CA LEU A 73 -11.93 10.86 3.64
C LEU A 73 -11.91 12.20 4.38
N GLY A 74 -11.83 13.31 3.63
CA GLY A 74 -11.82 14.64 4.20
C GLY A 74 -10.76 14.80 5.27
N ALA A 75 -11.16 15.27 6.45
CA ALA A 75 -10.25 15.44 7.59
C ALA A 75 -10.19 14.22 8.51
N ALA A 76 -10.84 13.12 8.14
CA ALA A 76 -10.81 11.90 8.95
C ALA A 76 -9.49 11.15 8.75
N ASP A 77 -9.17 10.30 9.70
CA ASP A 77 -7.98 9.44 9.62
C ASP A 77 -8.26 8.15 8.86
N ILE A 78 -9.50 7.68 8.91
CA ILE A 78 -9.90 6.41 8.33
C ILE A 78 -11.24 6.60 7.62
N LEU A 79 -11.29 6.11 6.38
CA LEU A 79 -12.51 6.02 5.60
C LEU A 79 -12.91 4.57 5.51
N VAL A 80 -14.16 4.26 5.82
CA VAL A 80 -14.70 2.90 5.65
C VAL A 80 -15.67 2.92 4.47
N MET A 81 -15.40 2.07 3.50
CA MET A 81 -16.27 1.90 2.35
C MET A 81 -16.85 0.50 2.36
N LYS A 82 -18.16 0.39 2.37
CA LYS A 82 -18.80 -0.91 2.46
C LYS A 82 -19.78 -1.12 1.32
N PRO A 83 -19.48 -2.06 0.40
CA PRO A 83 -20.47 -2.47 -0.60
C PRO A 83 -21.64 -3.18 0.08
N ASP A 84 -22.78 -3.17 -0.57
CA ASP A 84 -23.95 -3.89 -0.05
C ASP A 84 -23.65 -5.39 0.01
N TYR A 85 -23.95 -6.03 1.13
CA TYR A 85 -23.79 -7.46 1.34
C TYR A 85 -22.36 -7.99 1.19
N GLN A 86 -21.36 -7.11 1.28
CA GLN A 86 -19.94 -7.47 1.17
C GLN A 86 -19.15 -6.89 2.32
N GLU A 87 -17.90 -7.36 2.46
CA GLU A 87 -17.02 -6.86 3.49
C GLU A 87 -16.61 -5.40 3.22
N PRO A 88 -16.40 -4.63 4.27
CA PRO A 88 -15.92 -3.26 4.10
C PRO A 88 -14.44 -3.20 3.71
N TYR A 89 -14.08 -2.09 3.08
CA TYR A 89 -12.70 -1.72 2.82
C TYR A 89 -12.34 -0.52 3.67
N PHE A 90 -11.11 -0.48 4.12
CA PHE A 90 -10.60 0.61 4.95
C PHE A 90 -9.52 1.37 4.20
N VAL A 91 -9.66 2.69 4.13
CA VAL A 91 -8.66 3.60 3.57
C VAL A 91 -8.13 4.44 4.72
N LEU A 92 -6.84 4.39 4.93
CA LEU A 92 -6.19 5.13 6.00
C LEU A 92 -5.28 6.22 5.44
N THR A 93 -5.13 7.32 6.18
CA THR A 93 -4.05 8.26 5.86
C THR A 93 -2.71 7.57 6.13
N SER A 94 -1.66 8.06 5.48
CA SER A 94 -0.32 7.52 5.73
C SER A 94 0.07 7.68 7.19
N ARG A 95 -0.35 8.78 7.83
CA ARG A 95 -0.06 9.01 9.24
C ARG A 95 -0.74 7.98 10.15
N ALA A 96 -2.01 7.69 9.91
CA ALA A 96 -2.72 6.67 10.70
C ALA A 96 -2.06 5.30 10.54
N MET A 97 -1.70 4.95 9.32
CA MET A 97 -1.02 3.68 9.05
C MET A 97 0.37 3.63 9.71
N GLN A 98 1.10 4.74 9.68
CA GLN A 98 2.40 4.85 10.34
C GLN A 98 2.27 4.62 11.85
N ASP A 99 1.30 5.25 12.49
CA ASP A 99 1.07 5.07 13.92
C ASP A 99 0.82 3.60 14.27
N ILE A 100 0.01 2.92 13.46
CA ILE A 100 -0.28 1.50 13.67
C ILE A 100 0.98 0.66 13.51
N CYS A 101 1.71 0.86 12.40
CA CYS A 101 2.89 0.05 12.09
C CYS A 101 4.01 0.27 13.11
N GLU A 102 4.23 1.50 13.55
CA GLU A 102 5.25 1.80 14.54
C GLU A 102 4.88 1.24 15.91
N HIS A 103 3.60 1.28 16.27
CA HIS A 103 3.12 0.69 17.50
C HIS A 103 3.36 -0.82 17.52
N ILE A 104 3.06 -1.49 16.42
CA ILE A 104 3.30 -2.94 16.28
C ILE A 104 4.79 -3.25 16.36
N ALA A 105 5.66 -2.36 15.85
CA ALA A 105 7.10 -2.56 15.85
C ALA A 105 7.75 -2.30 17.21
N GLU A 106 7.02 -1.72 18.15
CA GLU A 106 7.51 -1.55 19.50
C GLU A 106 7.65 -2.92 20.20
#